data_7c216962b0b18bb2eb434480f00564e0
#
_entry.id   7c216962b0b18bb2eb434480f00564e0
#
_cell.length_a   1.000
_cell.length_b   1.000
_cell.length_c   1.000
_cell.angle_alpha   90.00
_cell.angle_beta   90.00
_cell.angle_gamma   90.00
#
_symmetry.space_group_name_H-M   'P 1'
#
loop_
_entity.id
_entity.type
_entity.pdbx_description
1 polymer ?
#
loop_
_entity_poly.entity_id
_entity_poly.type
_entity_poly.pdbx_seq_one_letter_code
_entity_poly.pdbx_strand_id
1 'polypeptide(L)'
;MLLKQQDFYRSLAARAPGLVERVRRTIEEAERGFTGKREARDGFLWEHSVLVAAQSFRLAKAEKEDPDLAALVALFHDSGKFAGGRYHADDKPEEEESARLAREILEAAGFEMAGIGHVVRALRSLYNSGARRNRLADIVHDADFLAKFGYLGVANFFVKSALRGRNLESAVMDFLGKELTYAAVLPANMRTAAAKKLAAKKSADTLRFYRAYLAELKDAHGLAFRIQTLAVPRPGSRAKKATVSLALPAACGACGGKLLTDLRTEKGLKCEKLEASLRCGSCGEKRSISFCLPELG
;
A
#
# COMPACT_ATOMS: atom_id res chain seq x y z
N MET A 1 5.72 19.84 -3.27
CA MET A 1 6.13 18.95 -4.38
C MET A 1 5.98 19.69 -5.70
N LEU A 2 6.95 19.60 -6.61
CA LEU A 2 6.93 20.30 -7.91
C LEU A 2 5.99 19.57 -8.90
N LEU A 3 4.69 19.54 -8.58
CA LEU A 3 3.66 18.83 -9.34
C LEU A 3 3.66 19.19 -10.82
N LYS A 4 3.74 20.49 -11.14
CA LYS A 4 3.74 21.02 -12.53
C LYS A 4 4.95 20.56 -13.36
N GLN A 5 5.99 20.05 -12.74
CA GLN A 5 7.15 19.48 -13.42
C GLN A 5 7.00 18.00 -13.78
N GLN A 6 5.96 17.33 -13.27
CA GLN A 6 5.69 15.93 -13.60
C GLN A 6 5.16 15.79 -15.03
N ASP A 7 5.65 14.80 -15.76
CA ASP A 7 5.26 14.57 -17.15
C ASP A 7 3.76 14.30 -17.30
N PHE A 8 3.20 13.47 -16.40
CA PHE A 8 1.76 13.19 -16.41
C PHE A 8 0.92 14.43 -16.19
N TYR A 9 1.37 15.35 -15.32
CA TYR A 9 0.65 16.60 -15.07
C TYR A 9 0.58 17.45 -16.33
N ARG A 10 1.71 17.63 -17.01
CA ARG A 10 1.76 18.44 -18.25
C ARG A 10 0.90 17.82 -19.34
N SER A 11 0.93 16.50 -19.48
CA SER A 11 0.12 15.78 -20.46
C SER A 11 -1.39 15.95 -20.17
N LEU A 12 -1.80 15.70 -18.93
CA LEU A 12 -3.20 15.87 -18.52
C LEU A 12 -3.68 17.31 -18.56
N ALA A 13 -2.84 18.29 -18.19
CA ALA A 13 -3.18 19.71 -18.27
C ALA A 13 -3.39 20.19 -19.71
N ALA A 14 -2.65 19.64 -20.67
CA ALA A 14 -2.86 19.92 -22.09
C ALA A 14 -4.17 19.32 -22.61
N ARG A 15 -4.57 18.15 -22.12
CA ARG A 15 -5.77 17.43 -22.54
C ARG A 15 -7.05 17.91 -21.86
N ALA A 16 -6.98 18.24 -20.58
CA ALA A 16 -8.09 18.76 -19.77
C ALA A 16 -7.58 19.78 -18.73
N PRO A 17 -7.52 21.07 -19.08
CA PRO A 17 -7.02 22.12 -18.18
C PRO A 17 -7.80 22.15 -16.86
N GLY A 18 -7.09 22.21 -15.73
CA GLY A 18 -7.67 22.30 -14.40
C GLY A 18 -8.18 20.96 -13.82
N LEU A 19 -8.11 19.86 -14.59
CA LEU A 19 -8.58 18.53 -14.13
C LEU A 19 -7.79 18.04 -12.89
N VAL A 20 -6.47 18.11 -12.95
CA VAL A 20 -5.61 17.59 -11.86
C VAL A 20 -5.85 18.38 -10.57
N GLU A 21 -6.04 19.68 -10.64
CA GLU A 21 -6.37 20.52 -9.50
C GLU A 21 -7.75 20.24 -8.93
N ARG A 22 -8.71 19.89 -9.77
CA ARG A 22 -10.05 19.48 -9.32
C ARG A 22 -9.98 18.16 -8.55
N VAL A 23 -9.28 17.16 -9.09
CA VAL A 23 -9.06 15.88 -8.40
C VAL A 23 -8.35 16.10 -7.06
N ARG A 24 -7.31 16.93 -7.05
CA ARG A 24 -6.61 17.32 -5.82
C ARG A 24 -7.54 17.86 -4.76
N ARG A 25 -8.33 18.88 -5.13
CA ARG A 25 -9.29 19.50 -4.19
C ARG A 25 -10.27 18.49 -3.62
N THR A 26 -10.84 17.64 -4.47
CA THR A 26 -11.79 16.59 -4.03
C THR A 26 -11.16 15.65 -3.00
N ILE A 27 -9.93 15.20 -3.22
CA ILE A 27 -9.22 14.32 -2.28
C ILE A 27 -8.90 15.04 -0.97
N GLU A 28 -8.33 16.25 -1.06
CA GLU A 28 -7.94 17.03 0.13
C GLU A 28 -9.16 17.50 0.95
N GLU A 29 -10.28 17.81 0.31
CA GLU A 29 -11.54 18.15 0.99
C GLU A 29 -12.15 16.94 1.71
N ALA A 30 -12.15 15.78 1.06
CA ALA A 30 -12.61 14.54 1.68
C ALA A 30 -11.72 14.14 2.88
N GLU A 31 -10.39 14.26 2.75
CA GLU A 31 -9.43 14.00 3.81
C GLU A 31 -9.62 14.96 5.00
N ARG A 32 -9.81 16.27 4.75
CA ARG A 32 -10.10 17.28 5.79
C ARG A 32 -11.46 17.09 6.47
N GLY A 33 -12.46 16.64 5.72
CA GLY A 33 -13.80 16.32 6.24
C GLY A 33 -13.84 15.08 7.14
N PHE A 34 -12.78 14.28 7.14
CA PHE A 34 -12.69 13.10 7.99
C PHE A 34 -12.35 13.50 9.43
N THR A 35 -13.32 13.35 10.34
CA THR A 35 -13.19 13.69 11.76
C THR A 35 -12.71 12.54 12.64
N GLY A 36 -12.47 11.36 12.05
CA GLY A 36 -11.95 10.19 12.75
C GLY A 36 -10.50 10.36 13.20
N LYS A 37 -10.06 9.47 14.07
CA LYS A 37 -8.74 9.57 14.71
C LYS A 37 -7.59 9.45 13.68
N ARG A 38 -6.85 10.55 13.47
CA ARG A 38 -5.43 10.62 13.08
C ARG A 38 -4.98 10.07 11.74
N GLU A 39 -5.87 9.55 10.89
CA GLU A 39 -5.47 8.88 9.63
C GLU A 39 -5.51 9.81 8.42
N ALA A 40 -6.20 10.95 8.54
CA ALA A 40 -6.29 11.99 7.54
C ALA A 40 -5.44 13.20 7.98
N ARG A 41 -4.50 13.62 7.16
CA ARG A 41 -3.74 14.85 7.37
C ARG A 41 -3.22 15.45 6.07
N ASP A 42 -3.64 16.66 5.82
CA ASP A 42 -2.98 17.71 5.01
C ASP A 42 -2.37 17.23 3.69
N GLY A 43 -3.14 16.46 2.92
CA GLY A 43 -2.73 16.04 1.58
C GLY A 43 -1.83 14.80 1.53
N PHE A 44 -1.75 14.00 2.59
CA PHE A 44 -1.00 12.74 2.58
C PHE A 44 -1.50 11.78 1.51
N LEU A 45 -2.84 11.64 1.38
CA LEU A 45 -3.45 10.80 0.36
C LEU A 45 -3.19 11.36 -1.05
N TRP A 46 -3.26 12.68 -1.21
CA TRP A 46 -2.92 13.33 -2.45
C TRP A 46 -1.46 13.10 -2.87
N GLU A 47 -0.50 13.24 -1.95
CA GLU A 47 0.92 12.96 -2.23
C GLU A 47 1.14 11.51 -2.67
N HIS A 48 0.48 10.55 -2.02
CA HIS A 48 0.51 9.15 -2.44
C HIS A 48 -0.06 8.99 -3.85
N SER A 49 -1.23 9.54 -4.14
CA SER A 49 -1.87 9.48 -5.46
C SER A 49 -0.99 10.06 -6.57
N VAL A 50 -0.28 11.16 -6.30
CA VAL A 50 0.68 11.76 -7.25
C VAL A 50 1.88 10.84 -7.50
N LEU A 51 2.43 10.20 -6.46
CA LEU A 51 3.52 9.23 -6.63
C LEU A 51 3.08 8.04 -7.49
N VAL A 52 1.89 7.50 -7.22
CA VAL A 52 1.32 6.41 -7.99
C VAL A 52 1.05 6.83 -9.43
N ALA A 53 0.50 8.04 -9.66
CA ALA A 53 0.23 8.57 -11.00
C ALA A 53 1.51 8.75 -11.82
N ALA A 54 2.55 9.34 -11.24
CA ALA A 54 3.83 9.49 -11.91
C ALA A 54 4.46 8.15 -12.29
N GLN A 55 4.29 7.15 -11.45
CA GLN A 55 4.80 5.80 -11.69
C GLN A 55 3.95 5.05 -12.71
N SER A 56 2.62 5.15 -12.63
CA SER A 56 1.69 4.57 -13.61
C SER A 56 1.92 5.12 -15.01
N PHE A 57 2.12 6.42 -15.13
CA PHE A 57 2.44 7.07 -16.39
C PHE A 57 3.70 6.49 -17.05
N ARG A 58 4.77 6.28 -16.28
CA ARG A 58 6.02 5.70 -16.78
C ARG A 58 5.87 4.21 -17.14
N LEU A 59 5.17 3.44 -16.30
CA LEU A 59 4.91 2.03 -16.56
C LEU A 59 4.04 1.86 -17.80
N ALA A 60 3.00 2.68 -17.98
CA ALA A 60 2.14 2.62 -19.17
C ALA A 60 2.93 2.86 -20.45
N LYS A 61 3.81 3.86 -20.47
CA LYS A 61 4.72 4.08 -21.62
C LYS A 61 5.59 2.84 -21.92
N ALA A 62 6.16 2.23 -20.88
CA ALA A 62 7.00 1.04 -21.04
C ALA A 62 6.22 -0.19 -21.52
N GLU A 63 4.95 -0.28 -21.14
CA GLU A 63 4.04 -1.38 -21.50
C GLU A 63 3.20 -1.08 -22.77
N LYS A 64 3.44 0.08 -23.42
CA LYS A 64 2.75 0.55 -24.64
C LYS A 64 1.24 0.72 -24.46
N GLU A 65 0.84 1.17 -23.28
CA GLU A 65 -0.54 1.54 -22.94
C GLU A 65 -0.68 3.07 -22.87
N ASP A 66 -1.92 3.59 -22.82
CA ASP A 66 -2.18 5.03 -22.70
C ASP A 66 -1.69 5.56 -21.33
N PRO A 67 -0.64 6.39 -21.29
CA PRO A 67 -0.08 6.87 -20.04
C PRO A 67 -0.99 7.88 -19.33
N ASP A 68 -1.82 8.64 -20.04
CA ASP A 68 -2.75 9.59 -19.45
C ASP A 68 -3.88 8.87 -18.76
N LEU A 69 -4.46 7.85 -19.38
CA LEU A 69 -5.49 7.02 -18.75
C LEU A 69 -4.94 6.29 -17.52
N ALA A 70 -3.72 5.75 -17.58
CA ALA A 70 -3.08 5.12 -16.43
C ALA A 70 -2.85 6.12 -15.28
N ALA A 71 -2.40 7.34 -15.58
CA ALA A 71 -2.25 8.39 -14.58
C ALA A 71 -3.59 8.82 -13.97
N LEU A 72 -4.65 8.94 -14.77
CA LEU A 72 -6.00 9.23 -14.27
C LEU A 72 -6.52 8.14 -13.33
N VAL A 73 -6.44 6.87 -13.72
CA VAL A 73 -6.82 5.76 -12.82
C VAL A 73 -6.04 5.85 -11.51
N ALA A 74 -4.74 6.13 -11.58
CA ALA A 74 -3.89 6.27 -10.41
C ALA A 74 -4.24 7.48 -9.53
N LEU A 75 -4.60 8.62 -10.11
CA LEU A 75 -5.06 9.80 -9.34
C LEU A 75 -6.36 9.51 -8.58
N PHE A 76 -7.24 8.70 -9.15
CA PHE A 76 -8.53 8.38 -8.56
C PHE A 76 -8.53 7.11 -7.69
N HIS A 77 -7.50 6.25 -7.71
CA HIS A 77 -7.55 4.89 -7.14
C HIS A 77 -7.96 4.85 -5.66
N ASP A 78 -7.53 5.81 -4.88
CA ASP A 78 -7.82 5.94 -3.45
C ASP A 78 -8.79 7.12 -3.14
N SER A 79 -9.37 7.79 -4.15
CA SER A 79 -10.21 8.98 -3.94
C SER A 79 -11.49 8.70 -3.15
N GLY A 80 -11.99 7.49 -3.17
CA GLY A 80 -13.16 7.04 -2.40
C GLY A 80 -12.89 6.80 -0.92
N LYS A 81 -11.62 6.76 -0.50
CA LYS A 81 -11.19 6.34 0.84
C LYS A 81 -11.83 7.14 2.00
N PHE A 82 -11.98 8.45 1.84
CA PHE A 82 -12.59 9.34 2.83
C PHE A 82 -13.96 9.88 2.39
N ALA A 83 -14.54 9.33 1.34
CA ALA A 83 -15.83 9.81 0.83
C ALA A 83 -16.91 9.72 1.90
N GLY A 84 -17.73 10.78 2.01
CA GLY A 84 -18.78 10.90 3.01
C GLY A 84 -18.28 11.02 4.45
N GLY A 85 -17.03 11.44 4.67
CA GLY A 85 -16.45 11.64 6.01
C GLY A 85 -16.16 10.34 6.76
N ARG A 86 -16.10 9.19 6.07
CA ARG A 86 -15.84 7.88 6.64
C ARG A 86 -14.60 7.26 6.02
N TYR A 87 -13.77 6.66 6.85
CA TYR A 87 -12.59 5.91 6.40
C TYR A 87 -12.99 4.45 6.17
N HIS A 88 -12.81 3.95 4.95
CA HIS A 88 -13.24 2.60 4.55
C HIS A 88 -14.71 2.34 4.97
N ALA A 89 -15.66 3.05 4.32
CA ALA A 89 -17.08 2.81 4.56
C ALA A 89 -17.39 1.32 4.36
N ASP A 90 -17.87 0.66 5.43
CA ASP A 90 -17.99 -0.81 5.49
C ASP A 90 -19.02 -1.38 4.48
N ASP A 91 -19.93 -0.55 3.99
CA ASP A 91 -21.07 -0.93 3.15
C ASP A 91 -20.82 -0.73 1.64
N LYS A 92 -19.78 0.04 1.25
CA LYS A 92 -19.44 0.25 -0.16
C LYS A 92 -17.96 -0.01 -0.42
N PRO A 93 -17.64 -0.77 -1.48
CA PRO A 93 -16.26 -0.90 -1.93
C PRO A 93 -15.67 0.48 -2.26
N GLU A 94 -14.49 0.77 -1.79
CA GLU A 94 -13.74 2.01 -2.02
C GLU A 94 -13.58 2.28 -3.53
N GLU A 95 -13.41 1.22 -4.30
CA GLU A 95 -13.24 1.26 -5.75
C GLU A 95 -14.50 1.75 -6.48
N GLU A 96 -15.70 1.41 -5.99
CA GLU A 96 -16.95 1.90 -6.56
C GLU A 96 -17.13 3.40 -6.32
N GLU A 97 -16.77 3.88 -5.14
CA GLU A 97 -16.82 5.30 -4.82
C GLU A 97 -15.77 6.08 -5.62
N SER A 98 -14.55 5.56 -5.74
CA SER A 98 -13.50 6.12 -6.61
C SER A 98 -13.96 6.18 -8.07
N ALA A 99 -14.64 5.13 -8.56
CA ALA A 99 -15.17 5.09 -9.92
C ALA A 99 -16.31 6.10 -10.14
N ARG A 100 -17.17 6.31 -9.14
CA ARG A 100 -18.23 7.32 -9.18
C ARG A 100 -17.64 8.73 -9.27
N LEU A 101 -16.73 9.06 -8.34
CA LEU A 101 -16.04 10.36 -8.33
C LEU A 101 -15.28 10.62 -9.63
N ALA A 102 -14.58 9.61 -10.14
CA ALA A 102 -13.87 9.73 -11.41
C ALA A 102 -14.81 10.07 -12.56
N ARG A 103 -15.95 9.38 -12.68
CA ARG A 103 -16.96 9.67 -13.69
C ARG A 103 -17.45 11.11 -13.62
N GLU A 104 -17.91 11.54 -12.45
CA GLU A 104 -18.48 12.89 -12.25
C GLU A 104 -17.47 14.00 -12.58
N ILE A 105 -16.23 13.85 -12.11
CA ILE A 105 -15.20 14.87 -12.33
C ILE A 105 -14.75 14.92 -13.78
N LEU A 106 -14.60 13.76 -14.44
CA LEU A 106 -14.17 13.68 -15.83
C LEU A 106 -15.26 14.19 -16.79
N GLU A 107 -16.55 13.84 -16.55
CA GLU A 107 -17.69 14.37 -17.31
C GLU A 107 -17.78 15.90 -17.18
N ALA A 108 -17.67 16.43 -15.97
CA ALA A 108 -17.68 17.87 -15.69
C ALA A 108 -16.45 18.60 -16.27
N ALA A 109 -15.36 17.88 -16.54
CA ALA A 109 -14.16 18.42 -17.21
C ALA A 109 -14.23 18.32 -18.73
N GLY A 110 -15.31 17.77 -19.30
CA GLY A 110 -15.47 17.57 -20.74
C GLY A 110 -14.53 16.49 -21.31
N PHE A 111 -14.12 15.51 -20.47
CA PHE A 111 -13.28 14.41 -20.94
C PHE A 111 -14.09 13.49 -21.85
N GLU A 112 -13.44 12.85 -22.82
CA GLU A 112 -14.11 11.99 -23.78
C GLU A 112 -14.75 10.75 -23.12
N MET A 113 -15.98 10.42 -23.50
CA MET A 113 -16.77 9.33 -22.90
C MET A 113 -16.09 7.96 -22.96
N ALA A 114 -15.37 7.67 -24.04
CA ALA A 114 -14.61 6.42 -24.18
C ALA A 114 -13.50 6.33 -23.11
N GLY A 115 -12.75 7.40 -22.89
CA GLY A 115 -11.72 7.50 -21.86
C GLY A 115 -12.30 7.37 -20.46
N ILE A 116 -13.42 8.03 -20.17
CA ILE A 116 -14.16 7.89 -18.90
C ILE A 116 -14.52 6.42 -18.66
N GLY A 117 -15.06 5.74 -19.68
CA GLY A 117 -15.39 4.33 -19.59
C GLY A 117 -14.20 3.44 -19.30
N HIS A 118 -13.01 3.75 -19.83
CA HIS A 118 -11.78 3.01 -19.54
C HIS A 118 -11.32 3.23 -18.08
N VAL A 119 -11.31 4.47 -17.60
CA VAL A 119 -10.93 4.81 -16.21
C VAL A 119 -11.86 4.13 -15.21
N VAL A 120 -13.17 4.25 -15.37
CA VAL A 120 -14.17 3.67 -14.46
C VAL A 120 -14.05 2.13 -14.40
N ARG A 121 -13.91 1.47 -15.56
CA ARG A 121 -13.71 0.01 -15.57
C ARG A 121 -12.41 -0.42 -14.91
N ALA A 122 -11.32 0.35 -15.09
CA ALA A 122 -10.05 0.06 -14.46
C ALA A 122 -10.14 0.19 -12.93
N LEU A 123 -10.76 1.26 -12.41
CA LEU A 123 -10.96 1.46 -10.98
C LEU A 123 -11.75 0.31 -10.34
N ARG A 124 -12.87 -0.10 -10.95
CA ARG A 124 -13.69 -1.22 -10.46
C ARG A 124 -13.00 -2.58 -10.47
N SER A 125 -11.99 -2.75 -11.31
CA SER A 125 -11.25 -4.01 -11.40
C SER A 125 -9.93 -4.02 -10.62
N LEU A 126 -9.52 -2.90 -10.01
CA LEU A 126 -8.17 -2.71 -9.48
C LEU A 126 -7.79 -3.74 -8.41
N TYR A 127 -8.65 -3.97 -7.42
CA TYR A 127 -8.44 -4.94 -6.33
C TYR A 127 -9.51 -6.04 -6.29
N ASN A 128 -10.26 -6.20 -7.38
CA ASN A 128 -11.30 -7.20 -7.50
C ASN A 128 -10.77 -8.43 -8.24
N SER A 129 -10.44 -9.48 -7.51
CA SER A 129 -9.93 -10.74 -8.06
C SER A 129 -10.95 -11.51 -8.95
N GLY A 130 -12.25 -11.21 -8.80
CA GLY A 130 -13.32 -11.77 -9.63
C GLY A 130 -13.58 -10.97 -10.92
N ALA A 131 -13.03 -9.78 -11.07
CA ALA A 131 -13.22 -8.97 -12.26
C ALA A 131 -12.40 -9.47 -13.45
N ARG A 132 -12.92 -9.19 -14.67
CA ARG A 132 -12.15 -9.43 -15.89
C ARG A 132 -10.86 -8.61 -15.86
N ARG A 133 -9.73 -9.23 -16.18
CA ARG A 133 -8.43 -8.59 -16.24
C ARG A 133 -8.46 -7.30 -17.05
N ASN A 134 -7.92 -6.23 -16.47
CA ASN A 134 -7.85 -4.90 -17.07
C ASN A 134 -6.40 -4.41 -17.04
N ARG A 135 -5.84 -4.07 -18.20
CA ARG A 135 -4.42 -3.73 -18.35
C ARG A 135 -4.05 -2.45 -17.61
N LEU A 136 -4.92 -1.42 -17.64
CA LEU A 136 -4.69 -0.18 -16.87
C LEU A 136 -4.73 -0.45 -15.36
N ALA A 137 -5.65 -1.30 -14.91
CA ALA A 137 -5.69 -1.71 -13.50
C ALA A 137 -4.44 -2.48 -13.08
N ASP A 138 -3.90 -3.36 -13.94
CA ASP A 138 -2.64 -4.06 -13.67
C ASP A 138 -1.47 -3.08 -13.50
N ILE A 139 -1.38 -2.06 -14.35
CA ILE A 139 -0.35 -1.02 -14.29
C ILE A 139 -0.46 -0.20 -13.00
N VAL A 140 -1.69 0.22 -12.64
CA VAL A 140 -1.90 1.03 -11.43
C VAL A 140 -1.69 0.21 -10.16
N HIS A 141 -2.15 -1.04 -10.14
CA HIS A 141 -1.83 -1.98 -9.05
C HIS A 141 -0.32 -2.07 -8.82
N ASP A 142 0.45 -2.28 -9.88
CA ASP A 142 1.90 -2.40 -9.78
C ASP A 142 2.54 -1.08 -9.33
N ALA A 143 2.06 0.06 -9.83
CA ALA A 143 2.54 1.38 -9.44
C ALA A 143 2.27 1.68 -7.95
N ASP A 144 1.08 1.34 -7.46
CA ASP A 144 0.71 1.50 -6.05
C ASP A 144 1.61 0.64 -5.14
N PHE A 145 1.83 -0.63 -5.51
CA PHE A 145 2.76 -1.48 -4.76
C PHE A 145 4.19 -0.92 -4.79
N LEU A 146 4.69 -0.53 -5.97
CA LEU A 146 6.03 0.04 -6.10
C LEU A 146 6.21 1.36 -5.31
N ALA A 147 5.16 2.15 -5.14
CA ALA A 147 5.20 3.38 -4.34
C ALA A 147 5.44 3.11 -2.83
N LYS A 148 5.10 1.91 -2.35
CA LYS A 148 5.23 1.50 -0.95
C LYS A 148 6.62 0.95 -0.59
N PHE A 149 7.54 0.81 -1.58
CA PHE A 149 8.85 0.18 -1.38
C PHE A 149 10.01 1.03 -1.93
N GLY A 150 11.24 0.62 -1.59
CA GLY A 150 12.43 1.42 -1.75
C GLY A 150 12.50 2.51 -0.68
N TYR A 151 13.50 3.37 -0.76
CA TYR A 151 13.74 4.41 0.25
C TYR A 151 12.54 5.35 0.47
N LEU A 152 11.82 5.74 -0.59
CA LEU A 152 10.61 6.56 -0.47
C LEU A 152 9.48 5.80 0.26
N GLY A 153 9.31 4.52 -0.05
CA GLY A 153 8.32 3.67 0.63
C GLY A 153 8.63 3.52 2.12
N VAL A 154 9.90 3.34 2.47
CA VAL A 154 10.35 3.31 3.86
C VAL A 154 10.06 4.62 4.59
N ALA A 155 10.40 5.77 3.99
CA ALA A 155 10.09 7.08 4.56
C ALA A 155 8.57 7.23 4.79
N ASN A 156 7.76 6.88 3.80
CA ASN A 156 6.30 6.91 3.91
C ASN A 156 5.75 5.96 4.99
N PHE A 157 6.39 4.81 5.22
CA PHE A 157 6.01 3.90 6.31
C PHE A 157 6.13 4.59 7.67
N PHE A 158 7.24 5.29 7.94
CA PHE A 158 7.43 5.99 9.21
C PHE A 158 6.52 7.21 9.34
N VAL A 159 6.36 8.01 8.29
CA VAL A 159 5.40 9.13 8.28
C VAL A 159 3.98 8.63 8.56
N LYS A 160 3.52 7.59 7.85
CA LYS A 160 2.21 6.99 8.06
C LYS A 160 2.05 6.40 9.46
N SER A 161 3.10 5.81 10.03
CA SER A 161 3.08 5.30 11.40
C SER A 161 2.94 6.43 12.41
N ALA A 162 3.69 7.53 12.26
CA ALA A 162 3.58 8.71 13.11
C ALA A 162 2.20 9.37 13.02
N LEU A 163 1.64 9.52 11.81
CA LEU A 163 0.28 10.05 11.60
C LEU A 163 -0.79 9.19 12.29
N ARG A 164 -0.56 7.89 12.40
CA ARG A 164 -1.42 6.94 13.13
C ARG A 164 -1.15 6.88 14.64
N GLY A 165 -0.31 7.78 15.13
CA GLY A 165 0.01 7.91 16.56
C GLY A 165 0.90 6.80 17.11
N ARG A 166 1.69 6.12 16.25
CA ARG A 166 2.64 5.10 16.64
C ARG A 166 4.00 5.73 16.93
N ASN A 167 4.65 5.27 17.97
CA ASN A 167 6.07 5.52 18.19
C ASN A 167 6.92 4.53 17.37
N LEU A 168 8.24 4.68 17.39
CA LEU A 168 9.15 3.81 16.65
C LEU A 168 9.05 2.34 17.08
N GLU A 169 8.94 2.09 18.39
CA GLU A 169 8.83 0.73 18.92
C GLU A 169 7.57 0.03 18.39
N SER A 170 6.39 0.65 18.51
CA SER A 170 5.14 0.07 18.04
C SER A 170 5.11 -0.06 16.52
N ALA A 171 5.71 0.86 15.76
CA ALA A 171 5.84 0.74 14.32
C ALA A 171 6.66 -0.51 13.93
N VAL A 172 7.76 -0.76 14.62
CA VAL A 172 8.60 -1.94 14.38
C VAL A 172 7.92 -3.22 14.82
N MET A 173 7.39 -3.24 16.05
CA MET A 173 6.84 -4.44 16.66
C MET A 173 5.57 -4.93 15.96
N ASP A 174 4.67 -4.02 15.58
CA ASP A 174 3.33 -4.39 15.14
C ASP A 174 3.19 -4.38 13.61
N PHE A 175 4.06 -3.64 12.89
CA PHE A 175 3.84 -3.37 11.47
C PHE A 175 5.03 -3.69 10.56
N LEU A 176 6.26 -3.70 11.06
CA LEU A 176 7.44 -3.94 10.22
C LEU A 176 7.41 -5.35 9.60
N GLY A 177 6.86 -6.34 10.29
CA GLY A 177 6.70 -7.70 9.77
C GLY A 177 5.90 -7.74 8.47
N LYS A 178 4.83 -6.96 8.37
CA LYS A 178 4.04 -6.80 7.13
C LYS A 178 4.90 -6.20 6.01
N GLU A 179 5.62 -5.12 6.29
CA GLU A 179 6.46 -4.43 5.28
C GLU A 179 7.57 -5.35 4.76
N LEU A 180 8.19 -6.11 5.65
CA LEU A 180 9.22 -7.11 5.28
C LEU A 180 8.65 -8.23 4.41
N THR A 181 7.48 -8.76 4.76
CA THR A 181 6.80 -9.79 3.99
C THR A 181 6.46 -9.29 2.59
N TYR A 182 5.85 -8.11 2.51
CA TYR A 182 5.48 -7.50 1.22
C TYR A 182 6.71 -7.19 0.37
N ALA A 183 7.78 -6.66 0.97
CA ALA A 183 9.01 -6.43 0.25
C ALA A 183 9.61 -7.73 -0.32
N ALA A 184 9.59 -8.82 0.45
CA ALA A 184 10.15 -10.10 0.01
C ALA A 184 9.39 -10.70 -1.18
N VAL A 185 8.06 -10.57 -1.22
CA VAL A 185 7.22 -11.13 -2.29
C VAL A 185 6.91 -10.15 -3.43
N LEU A 186 7.29 -8.88 -3.28
CA LEU A 186 6.98 -7.82 -4.24
C LEU A 186 7.31 -8.18 -5.70
N PRO A 187 8.50 -8.71 -6.04
CA PRO A 187 8.82 -9.01 -7.43
C PRO A 187 7.91 -10.07 -8.06
N ALA A 188 7.47 -11.05 -7.27
CA ALA A 188 6.60 -12.14 -7.73
C ALA A 188 5.14 -11.65 -7.94
N ASN A 189 4.71 -10.60 -7.22
CA ASN A 189 3.36 -10.07 -7.28
C ASN A 189 3.14 -9.02 -8.37
N MET A 190 4.18 -8.59 -9.06
CA MET A 190 4.02 -7.64 -10.17
C MET A 190 3.35 -8.30 -11.37
N ARG A 191 2.39 -7.60 -11.94
CA ARG A 191 1.57 -8.06 -13.08
C ARG A 191 2.17 -7.67 -14.42
N THR A 192 3.02 -6.62 -14.45
CA THR A 192 3.64 -6.10 -15.68
C THR A 192 5.14 -6.38 -15.72
N ALA A 193 5.70 -6.52 -16.93
CA ALA A 193 7.11 -6.81 -17.11
C ALA A 193 8.02 -5.65 -16.65
N ALA A 194 7.61 -4.42 -16.92
CA ALA A 194 8.34 -3.23 -16.51
C ALA A 194 8.39 -3.10 -14.98
N ALA A 195 7.28 -3.37 -14.29
CA ALA A 195 7.22 -3.30 -12.84
C ALA A 195 8.06 -4.38 -12.17
N LYS A 196 8.11 -5.61 -12.70
CA LYS A 196 8.96 -6.70 -12.16
C LYS A 196 10.43 -6.30 -12.03
N LYS A 197 10.98 -5.61 -13.05
CA LYS A 197 12.37 -5.13 -13.02
C LYS A 197 12.60 -4.10 -11.90
N LEU A 198 11.68 -3.16 -11.72
CA LEU A 198 11.76 -2.14 -10.68
C LEU A 198 11.55 -2.74 -9.28
N ALA A 199 10.64 -3.70 -9.17
CA ALA A 199 10.31 -4.35 -7.91
C ALA A 199 11.51 -5.08 -7.30
N ALA A 200 12.31 -5.77 -8.09
CA ALA A 200 13.51 -6.46 -7.60
C ALA A 200 14.47 -5.50 -6.89
N LYS A 201 14.74 -4.33 -7.52
CA LYS A 201 15.59 -3.29 -6.92
C LYS A 201 14.96 -2.71 -5.65
N LYS A 202 13.70 -2.29 -5.70
CA LYS A 202 13.00 -1.68 -4.56
C LYS A 202 12.88 -2.64 -3.38
N SER A 203 12.60 -3.91 -3.63
CA SER A 203 12.59 -4.97 -2.63
C SER A 203 13.95 -5.06 -1.93
N ALA A 204 15.04 -5.17 -2.68
CA ALA A 204 16.39 -5.25 -2.14
C ALA A 204 16.76 -4.01 -1.30
N ASP A 205 16.42 -2.80 -1.77
CA ASP A 205 16.68 -1.55 -1.07
C ASP A 205 15.89 -1.47 0.25
N THR A 206 14.61 -1.86 0.23
CA THR A 206 13.75 -1.90 1.43
C THR A 206 14.30 -2.88 2.47
N LEU A 207 14.62 -4.11 2.06
CA LEU A 207 15.13 -5.11 2.98
C LEU A 207 16.50 -4.73 3.55
N ARG A 208 17.36 -4.09 2.74
CA ARG A 208 18.68 -3.59 3.20
C ARG A 208 18.50 -2.51 4.23
N PHE A 209 17.61 -1.54 3.98
CA PHE A 209 17.35 -0.46 4.96
C PHE A 209 16.86 -1.03 6.29
N TYR A 210 15.84 -1.87 6.29
CA TYR A 210 15.29 -2.39 7.54
C TYR A 210 16.27 -3.27 8.31
N ARG A 211 17.15 -4.01 7.65
CA ARG A 211 18.21 -4.76 8.32
C ARG A 211 19.20 -3.84 9.02
N ALA A 212 19.67 -2.77 8.35
CA ALA A 212 20.55 -1.79 8.93
C ALA A 212 19.88 -1.06 10.11
N TYR A 213 18.63 -0.64 9.93
CA TYR A 213 17.85 0.02 10.97
C TYR A 213 17.66 -0.86 12.23
N LEU A 214 17.37 -2.14 12.08
CA LEU A 214 17.22 -3.06 13.20
C LEU A 214 18.57 -3.33 13.90
N ALA A 215 19.67 -3.33 13.18
CA ALA A 215 21.01 -3.42 13.77
C ALA A 215 21.32 -2.18 14.61
N GLU A 216 21.05 -0.98 14.10
CA GLU A 216 21.25 0.28 14.80
C GLU A 216 20.37 0.39 16.07
N LEU A 217 19.10 -0.03 15.98
CA LEU A 217 18.22 -0.08 17.15
C LEU A 217 18.77 -0.99 18.27
N LYS A 218 19.37 -2.11 17.88
CA LYS A 218 20.02 -3.00 18.84
C LYS A 218 21.19 -2.29 19.54
N ASP A 219 22.04 -1.62 18.76
CA ASP A 219 23.26 -0.99 19.29
C ASP A 219 22.96 0.26 20.12
N ALA A 220 21.98 1.08 19.69
CA ALA A 220 21.63 2.34 20.35
C ALA A 220 20.68 2.17 21.54
N HIS A 221 19.77 1.23 21.49
CA HIS A 221 18.67 1.11 22.46
C HIS A 221 18.60 -0.27 23.14
N GLY A 222 19.51 -1.17 22.86
CA GLY A 222 19.45 -2.55 23.35
C GLY A 222 18.26 -3.36 22.82
N LEU A 223 17.47 -2.82 21.91
CA LEU A 223 16.31 -3.47 21.33
C LEU A 223 16.74 -4.44 20.23
N ALA A 224 16.96 -5.68 20.62
CA ALA A 224 17.35 -6.71 19.67
C ALA A 224 16.13 -7.31 18.95
N PHE A 225 16.13 -7.22 17.64
CA PHE A 225 15.15 -7.87 16.76
C PHE A 225 15.84 -8.90 15.86
N ARG A 226 15.10 -9.94 15.54
CA ARG A 226 15.51 -10.91 14.51
C ARG A 226 14.48 -10.92 13.38
N ILE A 227 14.95 -10.95 12.14
CA ILE A 227 14.08 -11.23 10.99
C ILE A 227 14.00 -12.73 10.84
N GLN A 228 12.80 -13.27 10.99
CA GLN A 228 12.52 -14.69 10.83
C GLN A 228 11.61 -14.90 9.64
N THR A 229 12.05 -15.71 8.67
CA THR A 229 11.24 -16.11 7.52
C THR A 229 10.59 -17.44 7.84
N LEU A 230 9.28 -17.48 7.76
CA LEU A 230 8.44 -18.62 8.14
C LEU A 230 7.52 -19.02 6.99
N ALA A 231 7.31 -20.31 6.83
CA ALA A 231 6.29 -20.85 5.94
C ALA A 231 4.99 -21.02 6.73
N VAL A 232 3.95 -20.29 6.35
CA VAL A 232 2.65 -20.31 7.02
C VAL A 232 1.65 -21.07 6.16
N PRO A 233 0.88 -22.02 6.71
CA PRO A 233 -0.18 -22.70 5.99
C PRO A 233 -1.23 -21.72 5.45
N ARG A 234 -1.70 -21.95 4.22
CA ARG A 234 -2.81 -21.20 3.62
C ARG A 234 -3.98 -22.14 3.33
N PRO A 235 -4.88 -22.36 4.30
CA PRO A 235 -6.04 -23.19 4.10
C PRO A 235 -6.96 -22.60 3.02
N GLY A 236 -7.29 -23.38 2.00
CA GLY A 236 -8.18 -22.98 0.92
C GLY A 236 -7.51 -22.28 -0.29
N SER A 237 -6.20 -22.08 -0.28
CA SER A 237 -5.44 -21.57 -1.42
C SER A 237 -4.78 -22.71 -2.24
N ARG A 238 -4.62 -22.50 -3.57
CA ARG A 238 -3.80 -23.41 -4.41
C ARG A 238 -2.35 -23.49 -3.93
N ALA A 239 -1.81 -22.39 -3.42
CA ALA A 239 -0.52 -22.36 -2.75
C ALA A 239 -0.73 -22.81 -1.29
N LYS A 240 -0.37 -24.03 -0.95
CA LYS A 240 -0.55 -24.61 0.39
C LYS A 240 0.20 -23.88 1.51
N LYS A 241 1.20 -23.03 1.17
CA LYS A 241 2.03 -22.27 2.12
C LYS A 241 2.34 -20.89 1.57
N ALA A 242 2.36 -19.88 2.45
CA ALA A 242 2.90 -18.55 2.18
C ALA A 242 4.21 -18.35 2.95
N THR A 243 5.16 -17.64 2.36
CA THR A 243 6.38 -17.22 3.05
C THR A 243 6.14 -15.84 3.66
N VAL A 244 6.32 -15.71 4.95
CA VAL A 244 6.21 -14.44 5.69
C VAL A 244 7.53 -14.12 6.38
N SER A 245 7.88 -12.85 6.42
CA SER A 245 9.05 -12.36 7.14
C SER A 245 8.58 -11.48 8.29
N LEU A 246 8.95 -11.85 9.51
CA LEU A 246 8.57 -11.13 10.72
C LEU A 246 9.81 -10.55 11.39
N ALA A 247 9.73 -9.29 11.79
CA ALA A 247 10.66 -8.72 12.74
C ALA A 247 10.16 -9.04 14.15
N LEU A 248 10.82 -9.97 14.83
CA LEU A 248 10.44 -10.41 16.15
C LEU A 248 11.47 -9.95 17.18
N PRO A 249 11.07 -9.53 18.38
CA PRO A 249 12.01 -9.30 19.46
C PRO A 249 12.89 -10.53 19.68
N ALA A 250 14.16 -10.33 19.93
CA ALA A 250 15.08 -11.43 20.23
C ALA A 250 14.82 -12.02 21.61
N ALA A 251 14.33 -11.18 22.55
CA ALA A 251 14.01 -11.56 23.92
C ALA A 251 12.78 -10.79 24.42
N CYS A 252 12.21 -11.23 25.52
CA CYS A 252 11.13 -10.53 26.22
C CYS A 252 11.61 -9.17 26.75
N GLY A 253 10.91 -8.08 26.44
CA GLY A 253 11.24 -6.75 26.93
C GLY A 253 11.11 -6.59 28.45
N ALA A 254 10.25 -7.39 29.09
CA ALA A 254 10.02 -7.30 30.53
C ALA A 254 11.09 -8.05 31.38
N CYS A 255 11.60 -9.20 30.90
CA CYS A 255 12.48 -10.04 31.72
C CYS A 255 13.69 -10.64 30.97
N GLY A 256 13.88 -10.31 29.69
CA GLY A 256 14.95 -10.90 28.86
C GLY A 256 14.77 -12.37 28.48
N GLY A 257 13.67 -13.02 28.89
CA GLY A 257 13.42 -14.42 28.66
C GLY A 257 13.13 -14.77 27.20
N LYS A 258 13.22 -16.07 26.88
CA LYS A 258 12.94 -16.58 25.51
C LYS A 258 11.48 -16.39 25.12
N LEU A 259 11.26 -15.88 23.92
CA LEU A 259 9.93 -15.76 23.34
C LEU A 259 9.57 -17.01 22.50
N LEU A 260 8.41 -17.58 22.79
CA LEU A 260 7.77 -18.62 21.99
C LEU A 260 6.82 -17.94 21.01
N THR A 261 6.84 -18.37 19.75
CA THR A 261 6.04 -17.79 18.67
C THR A 261 5.05 -18.83 18.17
N ASP A 262 3.77 -18.49 18.19
CA ASP A 262 2.70 -19.26 17.54
C ASP A 262 2.14 -18.43 16.37
N LEU A 263 1.98 -19.07 15.20
CA LEU A 263 1.49 -18.44 13.98
C LEU A 263 0.20 -19.08 13.54
N ARG A 264 -0.82 -18.25 13.33
CA ARG A 264 -2.11 -18.67 12.81
C ARG A 264 -2.49 -17.84 11.60
N THR A 265 -3.19 -18.47 10.67
CA THR A 265 -3.83 -17.79 9.55
C THR A 265 -5.32 -17.96 9.64
N GLU A 266 -6.03 -16.85 9.47
CA GLU A 266 -7.50 -16.83 9.47
C GLU A 266 -7.99 -16.24 8.15
N LYS A 267 -9.04 -16.84 7.59
CA LYS A 267 -9.70 -16.32 6.41
C LYS A 267 -10.56 -15.13 6.83
N GLY A 268 -10.14 -13.90 6.50
CA GLY A 268 -10.96 -12.70 6.65
C GLY A 268 -11.87 -12.48 5.45
N LEU A 269 -12.78 -11.50 5.56
CA LEU A 269 -13.71 -11.13 4.48
C LEU A 269 -12.99 -10.59 3.24
N LYS A 270 -11.93 -9.81 3.43
CA LYS A 270 -11.17 -9.13 2.35
C LYS A 270 -9.76 -9.67 2.13
N CYS A 271 -9.21 -10.40 3.09
CA CYS A 271 -7.84 -10.91 3.04
C CYS A 271 -7.65 -12.08 3.98
N GLU A 272 -6.62 -12.87 3.74
CA GLU A 272 -6.14 -13.85 4.71
C GLU A 272 -5.29 -13.10 5.76
N LYS A 273 -5.69 -13.18 7.03
CA LYS A 273 -4.96 -12.56 8.15
C LYS A 273 -3.94 -13.52 8.71
N LEU A 274 -2.73 -13.04 8.91
CA LEU A 274 -1.73 -13.69 9.75
C LEU A 274 -1.82 -13.10 11.16
N GLU A 275 -1.89 -13.94 12.15
CA GLU A 275 -1.70 -13.62 13.56
C GLU A 275 -0.45 -14.31 14.09
N ALA A 276 0.47 -13.53 14.63
CA ALA A 276 1.66 -14.01 15.32
C ALA A 276 1.52 -13.71 16.81
N SER A 277 1.34 -14.74 17.62
CA SER A 277 1.30 -14.64 19.08
C SER A 277 2.67 -14.91 19.66
N LEU A 278 3.19 -13.97 20.44
CA LEU A 278 4.46 -14.08 21.16
C LEU A 278 4.15 -14.29 22.64
N ARG A 279 4.76 -15.29 23.25
CA ARG A 279 4.63 -15.57 24.68
C ARG A 279 6.02 -15.76 25.29
N CYS A 280 6.31 -15.04 26.37
CA CYS A 280 7.50 -15.29 27.16
C CYS A 280 7.38 -16.59 27.95
N GLY A 281 8.36 -17.48 27.81
CA GLY A 281 8.41 -18.72 28.57
C GLY A 281 8.73 -18.53 30.06
N SER A 282 9.33 -17.38 30.43
CA SER A 282 9.76 -17.10 31.80
C SER A 282 8.72 -16.31 32.61
N CYS A 283 8.21 -15.19 32.08
CA CYS A 283 7.29 -14.29 32.82
C CYS A 283 5.84 -14.37 32.32
N GLY A 284 5.57 -15.09 31.25
CA GLY A 284 4.21 -15.24 30.70
C GLY A 284 3.72 -14.05 29.86
N GLU A 285 4.51 -12.95 29.74
CA GLU A 285 4.16 -11.80 28.90
C GLU A 285 3.70 -12.23 27.52
N LYS A 286 2.58 -11.69 27.06
CA LYS A 286 1.98 -12.00 25.78
C LYS A 286 1.88 -10.78 24.88
N ARG A 287 2.18 -10.93 23.61
CA ARG A 287 2.01 -9.93 22.56
C ARG A 287 1.48 -10.60 21.30
N SER A 288 0.64 -9.90 20.53
CA SER A 288 0.19 -10.39 19.23
C SER A 288 0.44 -9.35 18.16
N ILE A 289 0.76 -9.84 16.96
CA ILE A 289 0.97 -9.06 15.74
C ILE A 289 0.01 -9.61 14.71
N SER A 290 -0.82 -8.77 14.11
CA SER A 290 -1.79 -9.18 13.10
C SER A 290 -1.73 -8.29 11.87
N PHE A 291 -1.70 -8.88 10.67
CA PHE A 291 -1.79 -8.17 9.40
C PHE A 291 -2.34 -9.06 8.28
N CYS A 292 -2.86 -8.43 7.22
CA CYS A 292 -3.26 -9.16 6.02
C CYS A 292 -2.04 -9.70 5.30
N LEU A 293 -2.09 -10.98 4.91
CA LEU A 293 -1.10 -11.52 3.98
C LEU A 293 -1.28 -10.88 2.60
N PRO A 294 -0.19 -10.62 1.86
CA PRO A 294 -0.31 -10.19 0.48
C PRO A 294 -1.02 -11.28 -0.33
N GLU A 295 -1.87 -10.88 -1.27
CA GLU A 295 -2.38 -11.78 -2.28
C GLU A 295 -1.19 -12.32 -3.07
N LEU A 296 -0.84 -13.56 -2.82
CA LEU A 296 0.14 -14.27 -3.62
C LEU A 296 -0.64 -14.88 -4.79
N GLY A 297 -0.45 -14.31 -5.98
CA GLY A 297 -1.06 -14.77 -7.22
C GLY A 297 -0.72 -16.23 -7.55
#